data_0e5d8861ba40cc963e171a5d3e5d452f
#
_entry.id   0e5d8861ba40cc963e171a5d3e5d452f
#
_cell.length_a   1.000
_cell.length_b   1.000
_cell.length_c   1.000
_cell.angle_alpha   90.00
_cell.angle_beta   90.00
_cell.angle_gamma   90.00
#
_symmetry.space_group_name_H-M   'P 1'
#
loop_
_entity.id
_entity.type
_entity.pdbx_description
1 polymer ?
#
loop_
_entity_poly.entity_id
_entity_poly.type
_entity_poly.pdbx_seq_one_letter_code
_entity_poly.pdbx_strand_id
1 'polypeptide(L)'
;CMYFPLLELHGWGKRSAHSRRRFIQRFLSLFEICRAEIIRQKGFFMSLLPYIQNEIPGLREALDAYTFPEILLSVDRYGKGHINDTFCAVCQSQEGNAIRFIIQRLSNAAFPHPEELMENFVGITTFLRNKILADGGDPTRETLSVVKTKDGRDFYTDAYGRVWRLMPFIENTDCYQSATPELFEASARTFGRFQRLLNGYPAETLHETIPNFHNTEDRLAKFLTAVAADKLGRAKEVQPEIQFVLDRRADCSVALNALKEGVLPLRVTHNDTKLNNILIDRESHEGICVIDLDTTMPGLSINDFGDSIRFGANHSAEDEKDLSKVNLDLGLYEVFTRGFLQGADGILTEAELEYLPWGARLMTLECGIRFLTDYLDGDNYFHVCYPEQNLDRSRTQFKLVWDMEQRFEDMHEIVKKYAI
;
A
#
# COMPACT_ATOMS: atom_id res chain seq x y z
N CYS A 1 -15.77 -30.58 2.98
CA CYS A 1 -15.93 -31.16 4.32
C CYS A 1 -16.37 -32.61 4.19
N MET A 2 -15.44 -33.54 4.20
CA MET A 2 -15.75 -34.97 4.45
C MET A 2 -15.18 -35.34 5.81
N TYR A 3 -16.06 -35.51 6.78
CA TYR A 3 -15.76 -36.11 8.07
C TYR A 3 -15.37 -37.58 7.83
N PHE A 4 -14.13 -37.95 8.10
CA PHE A 4 -13.74 -39.34 8.28
C PHE A 4 -14.03 -39.69 9.74
N PRO A 5 -14.85 -40.73 10.02
CA PRO A 5 -14.99 -41.25 11.36
C PRO A 5 -13.69 -41.94 11.76
N LEU A 6 -13.11 -41.54 12.88
CA LEU A 6 -12.08 -42.27 13.60
C LEU A 6 -12.64 -43.66 13.99
N LEU A 7 -12.47 -44.67 13.15
CA LEU A 7 -12.79 -46.04 13.46
C LEU A 7 -11.61 -46.70 14.20
N GLU A 8 -11.80 -46.79 15.49
CA GLU A 8 -11.27 -47.80 16.42
C GLU A 8 -9.99 -48.53 16.02
N LEU A 9 -8.88 -48.02 16.46
CA LEU A 9 -7.60 -48.72 16.54
C LEU A 9 -7.52 -49.77 17.69
N HIS A 10 -8.65 -50.14 18.30
CA HIS A 10 -8.72 -51.16 19.34
C HIS A 10 -9.07 -52.49 18.71
N GLY A 11 -8.07 -53.32 18.37
CA GLY A 11 -8.28 -54.68 17.86
C GLY A 11 -7.25 -55.20 16.86
N TRP A 12 -6.16 -54.49 16.61
CA TRP A 12 -5.16 -54.89 15.61
C TRP A 12 -4.37 -56.16 15.95
N GLY A 13 -4.28 -56.54 17.21
CA GLY A 13 -3.51 -57.71 17.67
C GLY A 13 -4.12 -59.07 17.39
N LYS A 14 -5.43 -59.17 17.09
CA LYS A 14 -6.16 -60.44 16.99
C LYS A 14 -6.67 -60.82 15.59
N ARG A 15 -6.27 -60.11 14.52
CA ARG A 15 -6.71 -60.47 13.17
C ARG A 15 -5.72 -61.37 12.45
N SER A 16 -6.23 -62.38 11.73
CA SER A 16 -5.43 -63.30 10.93
C SER A 16 -4.64 -62.56 9.82
N ALA A 17 -3.51 -63.10 9.38
CA ALA A 17 -2.68 -62.53 8.32
C ALA A 17 -3.47 -62.27 7.01
N HIS A 18 -4.49 -63.07 6.75
CA HIS A 18 -5.38 -62.91 5.58
C HIS A 18 -6.30 -61.67 5.70
N SER A 19 -6.78 -61.36 6.89
CA SER A 19 -7.60 -60.19 7.18
C SER A 19 -6.79 -58.90 7.12
N ARG A 20 -5.50 -58.95 7.53
CA ARG A 20 -4.58 -57.80 7.42
C ARG A 20 -4.23 -57.49 5.95
N ARG A 21 -4.00 -58.51 5.13
CA ARG A 21 -3.77 -58.31 3.68
C ARG A 21 -4.97 -57.69 2.97
N ARG A 22 -6.20 -58.13 3.26
CA ARG A 22 -7.42 -57.51 2.69
C ARG A 22 -7.62 -56.05 3.14
N PHE A 23 -7.26 -55.70 4.38
CA PHE A 23 -7.35 -54.36 4.88
C PHE A 23 -6.32 -53.46 4.20
N ILE A 24 -5.07 -53.90 4.07
CA ILE A 24 -4.02 -53.16 3.35
C ILE A 24 -4.38 -52.99 1.87
N GLN A 25 -4.90 -54.01 1.20
CA GLN A 25 -5.36 -53.87 -0.18
C GLN A 25 -6.54 -52.88 -0.32
N ARG A 26 -7.49 -52.87 0.60
CA ARG A 26 -8.58 -51.89 0.61
C ARG A 26 -8.05 -50.48 0.90
N PHE A 27 -7.07 -50.36 1.77
CA PHE A 27 -6.45 -49.06 2.06
C PHE A 27 -5.66 -48.52 0.86
N LEU A 28 -4.91 -49.36 0.18
CA LEU A 28 -4.19 -49.01 -1.05
C LEU A 28 -5.16 -48.67 -2.20
N SER A 29 -6.28 -49.42 -2.36
CA SER A 29 -7.29 -49.06 -3.37
C SER A 29 -8.03 -47.76 -3.05
N LEU A 30 -8.27 -47.45 -1.78
CA LEU A 30 -8.80 -46.16 -1.35
C LEU A 30 -7.79 -45.00 -1.60
N PHE A 31 -6.50 -45.28 -1.39
CA PHE A 31 -5.44 -44.31 -1.69
C PHE A 31 -5.29 -44.05 -3.20
N GLU A 32 -5.45 -45.09 -4.03
CA GLU A 32 -5.48 -44.94 -5.50
C GLU A 32 -6.74 -44.25 -5.98
N ILE A 33 -7.89 -44.45 -5.37
CA ILE A 33 -9.14 -43.75 -5.67
C ILE A 33 -9.01 -42.27 -5.26
N CYS A 34 -8.46 -41.97 -4.08
CA CYS A 34 -8.18 -40.60 -3.68
C CYS A 34 -7.15 -39.91 -4.60
N ARG A 35 -6.14 -40.64 -5.04
CA ARG A 35 -5.15 -40.17 -6.00
C ARG A 35 -5.76 -39.92 -7.39
N ALA A 36 -6.66 -40.80 -7.85
CA ALA A 36 -7.41 -40.62 -9.09
C ALA A 36 -8.39 -39.43 -9.00
N GLU A 37 -9.02 -39.22 -7.84
CA GLU A 37 -9.90 -38.07 -7.58
C GLU A 37 -9.13 -36.76 -7.55
N ILE A 38 -7.93 -36.73 -6.93
CA ILE A 38 -7.00 -35.62 -6.97
C ILE A 38 -6.53 -35.33 -8.40
N ILE A 39 -6.24 -36.37 -9.20
CA ILE A 39 -5.87 -36.22 -10.62
C ILE A 39 -7.07 -35.71 -11.43
N ARG A 40 -8.28 -36.19 -11.12
CA ARG A 40 -9.53 -35.72 -11.75
C ARG A 40 -9.85 -34.26 -11.38
N GLN A 41 -9.60 -33.87 -10.12
CA GLN A 41 -9.65 -32.46 -9.70
C GLN A 41 -8.57 -31.63 -10.37
N LYS A 42 -7.34 -32.13 -10.58
CA LYS A 42 -6.32 -31.49 -11.42
C LYS A 42 -6.83 -31.22 -12.84
N GLY A 43 -7.49 -32.21 -13.47
CA GLY A 43 -8.12 -32.06 -14.79
C GLY A 43 -9.27 -31.06 -14.79
N PHE A 44 -10.06 -31.00 -13.72
CA PHE A 44 -11.16 -30.05 -13.54
C PHE A 44 -10.63 -28.65 -13.33
N PHE A 45 -9.55 -28.47 -12.55
CA PHE A 45 -8.91 -27.15 -12.33
C PHE A 45 -8.20 -26.64 -13.59
N MET A 46 -7.53 -27.52 -14.33
CA MET A 46 -7.02 -27.17 -15.67
C MET A 46 -8.14 -26.71 -16.63
N SER A 47 -9.38 -27.13 -16.41
CA SER A 47 -10.54 -26.73 -17.21
C SER A 47 -11.17 -25.39 -16.77
N LEU A 48 -10.92 -24.92 -15.52
CA LEU A 48 -11.36 -23.62 -15.02
C LEU A 48 -10.38 -22.48 -15.37
N LEU A 49 -9.09 -22.80 -15.59
CA LEU A 49 -8.10 -21.83 -16.05
C LEU A 49 -8.49 -21.09 -17.34
N PRO A 50 -9.16 -21.72 -18.36
CA PRO A 50 -9.68 -21.01 -19.52
C PRO A 50 -10.75 -19.96 -19.20
N TYR A 51 -11.53 -20.14 -18.14
CA TYR A 51 -12.55 -19.17 -17.71
C TYR A 51 -11.88 -17.92 -17.14
N ILE A 52 -10.88 -18.08 -16.27
CA ILE A 52 -10.09 -16.98 -15.72
C ILE A 52 -9.34 -16.21 -16.83
N GLN A 53 -8.84 -16.92 -17.84
CA GLN A 53 -8.12 -16.34 -18.98
C GLN A 53 -8.99 -15.42 -19.84
N ASN A 54 -10.28 -15.74 -19.99
CA ASN A 54 -11.20 -14.92 -20.79
C ASN A 54 -11.60 -13.62 -20.07
N GLU A 55 -11.50 -13.57 -18.74
CA GLU A 55 -11.82 -12.37 -17.96
C GLU A 55 -10.61 -11.44 -17.77
N ILE A 56 -9.40 -11.99 -17.68
CA ILE A 56 -8.18 -11.22 -17.35
C ILE A 56 -7.04 -11.65 -18.28
N PRO A 57 -6.91 -10.96 -19.44
CA PRO A 57 -5.87 -11.28 -20.40
C PRO A 57 -4.47 -11.23 -19.77
N GLY A 58 -3.63 -12.23 -20.03
CA GLY A 58 -2.25 -12.35 -19.54
C GLY A 58 -2.08 -13.01 -18.18
N LEU A 59 -3.14 -13.16 -17.37
CA LEU A 59 -3.02 -13.76 -16.03
C LEU A 59 -2.49 -15.21 -16.10
N ARG A 60 -2.95 -16.00 -17.07
CA ARG A 60 -2.48 -17.39 -17.22
C ARG A 60 -1.00 -17.44 -17.61
N GLU A 61 -0.59 -16.61 -18.57
CA GLU A 61 0.81 -16.54 -18.99
C GLU A 61 1.71 -16.13 -17.82
N ALA A 62 1.23 -15.14 -17.02
CA ALA A 62 1.94 -14.69 -15.84
C ALA A 62 2.06 -15.82 -14.79
N LEU A 63 0.99 -16.57 -14.52
CA LEU A 63 1.05 -17.71 -13.60
C LEU A 63 2.00 -18.79 -14.12
N ASP A 64 1.99 -19.09 -15.42
CA ASP A 64 2.85 -20.08 -16.04
C ASP A 64 4.34 -19.67 -16.03
N ALA A 65 4.66 -18.38 -15.89
CA ALA A 65 6.02 -17.88 -15.79
C ALA A 65 6.69 -18.17 -14.44
N TYR A 66 5.92 -18.48 -13.40
CA TYR A 66 6.43 -18.76 -12.05
C TYR A 66 6.39 -20.25 -11.70
N THR A 67 7.22 -20.65 -10.73
CA THR A 67 7.17 -21.99 -10.13
C THR A 67 6.40 -21.92 -8.82
N PHE A 68 5.27 -22.61 -8.76
CA PHE A 68 4.52 -22.77 -7.52
C PHE A 68 4.94 -24.05 -6.79
N PRO A 69 4.86 -24.07 -5.43
CA PRO A 69 5.39 -25.20 -4.64
C PRO A 69 4.74 -26.54 -4.96
N GLU A 70 3.48 -26.58 -5.42
CA GLU A 70 2.80 -27.79 -5.88
C GLU A 70 1.56 -27.50 -6.74
N ILE A 71 0.34 -27.66 -6.17
CA ILE A 71 -0.92 -27.56 -6.92
C ILE A 71 -1.52 -26.19 -6.67
N LEU A 72 -1.70 -25.43 -7.74
CA LEU A 72 -2.49 -24.19 -7.69
C LEU A 72 -3.97 -24.57 -7.53
N LEU A 73 -4.57 -24.18 -6.41
CA LEU A 73 -5.96 -24.49 -6.06
C LEU A 73 -6.94 -23.42 -6.53
N SER A 74 -6.62 -22.14 -6.36
CA SER A 74 -7.44 -21.02 -6.81
C SER A 74 -6.62 -19.79 -7.12
N VAL A 75 -7.19 -18.88 -7.92
CA VAL A 75 -6.68 -17.52 -8.14
C VAL A 75 -7.90 -16.60 -8.18
N ASP A 76 -8.02 -15.76 -7.17
CA ASP A 76 -9.17 -14.90 -6.99
C ASP A 76 -8.73 -13.43 -6.86
N ARG A 77 -9.57 -12.47 -7.29
CA ARG A 77 -9.31 -11.06 -7.05
C ARG A 77 -9.14 -10.81 -5.55
N TYR A 78 -8.16 -9.99 -5.21
CA TYR A 78 -7.81 -9.73 -3.81
C TYR A 78 -7.64 -8.23 -3.53
N GLY A 79 -8.14 -7.80 -2.37
CA GLY A 79 -8.05 -6.41 -1.94
C GLY A 79 -9.05 -5.48 -2.62
N LYS A 80 -8.97 -4.20 -2.27
CA LYS A 80 -9.81 -3.11 -2.76
C LYS A 80 -9.01 -2.03 -3.49
N GLY A 81 -7.75 -2.33 -3.84
CA GLY A 81 -6.90 -1.40 -4.61
C GLY A 81 -7.48 -1.13 -6.00
N HIS A 82 -7.33 0.10 -6.48
CA HIS A 82 -7.94 0.55 -7.75
C HIS A 82 -6.92 0.77 -8.87
N ILE A 83 -5.61 0.72 -8.55
CA ILE A 83 -4.54 1.02 -9.51
C ILE A 83 -4.07 -0.27 -10.19
N ASN A 84 -3.57 -1.23 -9.41
CA ASN A 84 -3.08 -2.51 -9.91
C ASN A 84 -4.17 -3.59 -9.83
N ASP A 85 -4.19 -4.51 -10.79
CA ASP A 85 -5.01 -5.71 -10.66
C ASP A 85 -4.29 -6.71 -9.74
N THR A 86 -4.89 -6.97 -8.59
CA THR A 86 -4.32 -7.82 -7.55
C THR A 86 -5.13 -9.10 -7.38
N PHE A 87 -4.44 -10.24 -7.32
CA PHE A 87 -5.03 -11.54 -7.12
C PHE A 87 -4.29 -12.31 -6.02
N CYS A 88 -5.02 -13.13 -5.28
CA CYS A 88 -4.48 -14.11 -4.36
C CYS A 88 -4.48 -15.49 -5.04
N ALA A 89 -3.29 -16.06 -5.21
CA ALA A 89 -3.10 -17.42 -5.68
C ALA A 89 -2.91 -18.33 -4.46
N VAL A 90 -3.75 -19.36 -4.34
CA VAL A 90 -3.70 -20.34 -3.25
C VAL A 90 -3.14 -21.64 -3.80
N CYS A 91 -2.06 -22.14 -3.20
CA CYS A 91 -1.42 -23.40 -3.53
C CYS A 91 -1.54 -24.37 -2.36
N GLN A 92 -1.51 -25.67 -2.66
CA GLN A 92 -1.38 -26.71 -1.64
C GLN A 92 0.09 -27.14 -1.55
N SER A 93 0.65 -27.19 -0.34
CA SER A 93 1.99 -27.76 -0.10
C SER A 93 1.96 -29.29 -0.11
N GLN A 94 3.14 -29.93 -0.13
CA GLN A 94 3.29 -31.39 0.00
C GLN A 94 2.69 -31.94 1.29
N GLU A 95 2.71 -31.13 2.33
CA GLU A 95 2.15 -31.48 3.65
C GLU A 95 0.64 -31.24 3.74
N GLY A 96 0.01 -30.72 2.67
CA GLY A 96 -1.42 -30.43 2.61
C GLY A 96 -1.81 -29.05 3.13
N ASN A 97 -0.86 -28.20 3.55
CA ASN A 97 -1.12 -26.84 4.01
C ASN A 97 -1.38 -25.89 2.84
N ALA A 98 -2.23 -24.89 3.05
CA ALA A 98 -2.42 -23.83 2.08
C ALA A 98 -1.23 -22.84 2.14
N ILE A 99 -0.66 -22.51 0.98
CA ILE A 99 0.35 -21.47 0.80
C ILE A 99 -0.25 -20.44 -0.14
N ARG A 100 -0.16 -19.16 0.23
CA ARG A 100 -0.72 -18.06 -0.55
C ARG A 100 0.37 -17.20 -1.18
N PHE A 101 0.03 -16.67 -2.34
CA PHE A 101 0.84 -15.67 -3.05
C PHE A 101 -0.04 -14.53 -3.53
N ILE A 102 0.53 -13.35 -3.62
CA ILE A 102 -0.08 -12.22 -4.30
C ILE A 102 0.54 -12.12 -5.69
N ILE A 103 -0.29 -12.18 -6.73
CA ILE A 103 0.12 -11.85 -8.09
C ILE A 103 -0.53 -10.52 -8.49
N GLN A 104 0.28 -9.59 -8.98
CA GLN A 104 -0.18 -8.27 -9.37
C GLN A 104 0.21 -7.97 -10.82
N ARG A 105 -0.75 -7.39 -11.56
CA ARG A 105 -0.50 -6.71 -12.83
C ARG A 105 -0.37 -5.23 -12.57
N LEU A 106 0.79 -4.67 -12.90
CA LEU A 106 1.04 -3.23 -12.76
C LEU A 106 0.23 -2.44 -13.78
N SER A 107 -0.25 -1.28 -13.38
CA SER A 107 -1.02 -0.37 -14.22
C SER A 107 -0.09 0.49 -15.07
N ASN A 108 0.00 0.23 -16.38
CA ASN A 108 0.77 1.07 -17.30
C ASN A 108 0.20 2.50 -17.43
N ALA A 109 -1.07 2.72 -17.06
CA ALA A 109 -1.67 4.06 -17.04
C ALA A 109 -1.17 4.90 -15.87
N ALA A 110 -0.99 4.28 -14.68
CA ALA A 110 -0.47 4.96 -13.50
C ALA A 110 1.07 5.00 -13.50
N PHE A 111 1.71 3.95 -14.01
CA PHE A 111 3.15 3.76 -14.07
C PHE A 111 3.60 3.52 -15.51
N PRO A 112 3.96 4.58 -16.26
CA PRO A 112 4.34 4.46 -17.68
C PRO A 112 5.59 3.59 -17.91
N HIS A 113 6.48 3.50 -16.90
CA HIS A 113 7.73 2.74 -16.92
C HIS A 113 7.74 1.68 -15.81
N PRO A 114 6.95 0.59 -15.95
CA PRO A 114 6.80 -0.39 -14.88
C PRO A 114 8.09 -1.18 -14.59
N GLU A 115 9.03 -1.25 -15.51
CA GLU A 115 10.37 -1.82 -15.29
C GLU A 115 11.18 -0.99 -14.28
N GLU A 116 11.17 0.34 -14.42
CA GLU A 116 11.83 1.26 -13.48
C GLU A 116 11.20 1.15 -12.08
N LEU A 117 9.86 1.01 -12.01
CA LEU A 117 9.17 0.74 -10.76
C LEU A 117 9.65 -0.57 -10.12
N MET A 118 9.82 -1.63 -10.91
CA MET A 118 10.32 -2.90 -10.40
C MET A 118 11.79 -2.84 -9.96
N GLU A 119 12.62 -2.03 -10.61
CA GLU A 119 13.99 -1.77 -10.15
C GLU A 119 13.99 -1.10 -8.77
N ASN A 120 13.16 -0.06 -8.57
CA ASN A 120 12.96 0.56 -7.26
C ASN A 120 12.49 -0.48 -6.23
N PHE A 121 11.42 -1.22 -6.56
CA PHE A 121 10.80 -2.19 -5.66
C PHE A 121 11.81 -3.25 -5.19
N VAL A 122 12.57 -3.84 -6.11
CA VAL A 122 13.56 -4.88 -5.80
C VAL A 122 14.75 -4.31 -5.01
N GLY A 123 15.22 -3.12 -5.39
CA GLY A 123 16.30 -2.42 -4.68
C GLY A 123 15.92 -2.14 -3.22
N ILE A 124 14.76 -1.52 -3.01
CA ILE A 124 14.23 -1.15 -1.70
C ILE A 124 13.99 -2.39 -0.83
N THR A 125 13.28 -3.39 -1.35
CA THR A 125 12.94 -4.59 -0.56
C THR A 125 14.18 -5.42 -0.22
N THR A 126 15.19 -5.46 -1.11
CA THR A 126 16.48 -6.09 -0.83
C THR A 126 17.25 -5.35 0.27
N PHE A 127 17.25 -4.03 0.25
CA PHE A 127 17.91 -3.22 1.28
C PHE A 127 17.20 -3.39 2.63
N LEU A 128 15.87 -3.29 2.66
CA LEU A 128 15.06 -3.53 3.85
C LEU A 128 15.33 -4.91 4.44
N ARG A 129 15.34 -5.95 3.61
CA ARG A 129 15.63 -7.32 4.03
C ARG A 129 16.99 -7.40 4.78
N ASN A 130 18.02 -6.78 4.25
CA ASN A 130 19.35 -6.79 4.88
C ASN A 130 19.38 -6.04 6.20
N LYS A 131 18.69 -4.90 6.29
CA LYS A 131 18.57 -4.12 7.53
C LYS A 131 17.77 -4.87 8.60
N ILE A 132 16.65 -5.47 8.23
CA ILE A 132 15.81 -6.27 9.14
C ILE A 132 16.60 -7.45 9.70
N LEU A 133 17.35 -8.17 8.86
CA LEU A 133 18.22 -9.27 9.31
C LEU A 133 19.30 -8.77 10.26
N ALA A 134 19.90 -7.62 10.00
CA ALA A 134 20.92 -7.03 10.87
C ALA A 134 20.33 -6.61 12.23
N ASP A 135 19.08 -6.17 12.26
CA ASP A 135 18.33 -5.84 13.47
C ASP A 135 17.79 -7.10 14.22
N GLY A 136 18.01 -8.33 13.67
CA GLY A 136 17.52 -9.58 14.25
C GLY A 136 16.04 -9.87 14.01
N GLY A 137 15.40 -9.16 13.07
CA GLY A 137 14.01 -9.34 12.66
C GLY A 137 13.80 -10.45 11.61
N ASP A 138 12.54 -10.65 11.21
CA ASP A 138 12.12 -11.63 10.21
C ASP A 138 11.72 -10.94 8.88
N PRO A 139 12.61 -10.88 7.88
CA PRO A 139 12.31 -10.23 6.62
C PRO A 139 11.26 -10.97 5.78
N THR A 140 10.84 -12.18 6.15
CA THR A 140 9.74 -12.88 5.46
C THR A 140 8.38 -12.33 5.86
N ARG A 141 8.32 -11.60 6.97
CA ARG A 141 7.12 -10.95 7.49
C ARG A 141 7.20 -9.42 7.49
N GLU A 142 8.39 -8.86 7.63
CA GLU A 142 8.58 -7.43 7.91
C GLU A 142 8.86 -6.59 6.67
N THR A 143 9.03 -7.23 5.50
CA THR A 143 9.11 -6.54 4.20
C THR A 143 8.55 -7.41 3.09
N LEU A 144 8.14 -6.77 1.98
CA LEU A 144 7.75 -7.47 0.76
C LEU A 144 9.00 -8.10 0.08
N SER A 145 8.75 -9.07 -0.77
CA SER A 145 9.77 -9.66 -1.64
C SER A 145 9.13 -10.19 -2.92
N VAL A 146 9.90 -10.33 -3.99
CA VAL A 146 9.42 -10.94 -5.22
C VAL A 146 9.83 -12.41 -5.30
N VAL A 147 8.95 -13.23 -5.87
CA VAL A 147 9.29 -14.58 -6.32
C VAL A 147 9.84 -14.46 -7.74
N LYS A 148 11.02 -15.02 -7.97
CA LYS A 148 11.63 -15.00 -9.30
C LYS A 148 10.86 -15.88 -10.29
N THR A 149 10.81 -15.46 -11.54
CA THR A 149 10.29 -16.28 -12.64
C THR A 149 11.17 -17.51 -12.88
N LYS A 150 10.67 -18.46 -13.67
CA LYS A 150 11.41 -19.68 -14.02
C LYS A 150 12.77 -19.41 -14.72
N ASP A 151 12.87 -18.30 -15.42
CA ASP A 151 14.08 -17.82 -16.07
C ASP A 151 14.92 -16.84 -15.20
N GLY A 152 14.57 -16.70 -13.92
CA GLY A 152 15.37 -15.98 -12.90
C GLY A 152 15.14 -14.47 -12.83
N ARG A 153 14.16 -13.92 -13.57
CA ARG A 153 13.82 -12.49 -13.53
C ARG A 153 12.93 -12.16 -12.33
N ASP A 154 12.90 -10.90 -11.94
CA ASP A 154 12.12 -10.41 -10.80
C ASP A 154 10.63 -10.16 -11.14
N PHE A 155 10.29 -10.08 -12.41
CA PHE A 155 8.94 -9.90 -12.93
C PHE A 155 8.76 -10.57 -14.29
N TYR A 156 7.51 -10.72 -14.71
CA TYR A 156 7.13 -11.25 -16.01
C TYR A 156 6.47 -10.15 -16.85
N THR A 157 6.85 -10.04 -18.13
CA THR A 157 6.17 -9.18 -19.10
C THR A 157 5.38 -10.04 -20.07
N ASP A 158 4.06 -9.84 -20.15
CA ASP A 158 3.18 -10.62 -21.02
C ASP A 158 3.25 -10.16 -22.48
N ALA A 159 2.57 -10.89 -23.37
CA ALA A 159 2.54 -10.60 -24.81
C ALA A 159 1.94 -9.22 -25.16
N TYR A 160 1.30 -8.54 -24.20
CA TYR A 160 0.73 -7.19 -24.35
C TYR A 160 1.62 -6.11 -23.75
N GLY A 161 2.83 -6.44 -23.28
CA GLY A 161 3.76 -5.51 -22.64
C GLY A 161 3.37 -5.11 -21.21
N ARG A 162 2.52 -5.91 -20.52
CA ARG A 162 2.12 -5.62 -19.15
C ARG A 162 3.01 -6.39 -18.19
N VAL A 163 3.44 -5.72 -17.13
CA VAL A 163 4.32 -6.27 -16.12
C VAL A 163 3.52 -6.93 -15.01
N TRP A 164 3.95 -8.14 -14.63
CA TRP A 164 3.37 -8.95 -13.57
C TRP A 164 4.44 -9.32 -12.55
N ARG A 165 4.12 -9.19 -11.27
CA ARG A 165 4.97 -9.64 -10.17
C ARG A 165 4.25 -10.63 -9.28
N LEU A 166 5.00 -11.58 -8.73
CA LEU A 166 4.53 -12.55 -7.74
C LEU A 166 5.25 -12.30 -6.43
N MET A 167 4.50 -12.25 -5.33
CA MET A 167 5.01 -12.02 -3.98
C MET A 167 4.48 -13.09 -3.04
N PRO A 168 5.24 -13.54 -2.03
CA PRO A 168 4.71 -14.34 -0.94
C PRO A 168 3.61 -13.57 -0.21
N PHE A 169 2.57 -14.26 0.23
CA PHE A 169 1.56 -13.69 1.10
C PHE A 169 2.10 -13.66 2.54
N ILE A 170 1.95 -12.54 3.22
CA ILE A 170 2.33 -12.41 4.64
C ILE A 170 1.15 -12.84 5.51
N GLU A 171 1.26 -14.03 6.10
CA GLU A 171 0.19 -14.68 6.84
C GLU A 171 -0.05 -14.02 8.22
N ASN A 172 -1.21 -14.28 8.80
CA ASN A 172 -1.61 -13.82 10.14
C ASN A 172 -1.61 -12.30 10.27
N THR A 173 -2.05 -11.59 9.23
CA THR A 173 -2.12 -10.13 9.19
C THR A 173 -3.47 -9.63 8.70
N ASP A 174 -3.81 -8.39 9.08
CA ASP A 174 -4.95 -7.65 8.58
C ASP A 174 -4.55 -6.25 8.10
N CYS A 175 -5.34 -5.69 7.18
CA CYS A 175 -5.29 -4.28 6.76
C CYS A 175 -6.58 -3.57 7.21
N TYR A 176 -6.46 -2.36 7.73
CA TYR A 176 -7.60 -1.59 8.23
C TYR A 176 -7.86 -0.36 7.36
N GLN A 177 -9.13 -0.02 7.14
CA GLN A 177 -9.55 1.17 6.39
C GLN A 177 -9.76 2.39 7.29
N SER A 178 -10.06 2.15 8.58
CA SER A 178 -10.24 3.17 9.60
C SER A 178 -9.46 2.78 10.85
N ALA A 179 -8.92 3.76 11.55
CA ALA A 179 -8.08 3.56 12.71
C ALA A 179 -8.83 3.82 14.02
N THR A 180 -8.58 2.99 15.04
CA THR A 180 -8.61 3.45 16.42
C THR A 180 -7.32 4.23 16.71
N PRO A 181 -7.25 5.04 17.80
CA PRO A 181 -6.01 5.73 18.16
C PRO A 181 -4.81 4.78 18.29
N GLU A 182 -5.02 3.56 18.81
CA GLU A 182 -3.97 2.55 19.00
C GLU A 182 -3.44 2.03 17.64
N LEU A 183 -4.35 1.74 16.69
CA LEU A 183 -3.97 1.32 15.35
C LEU A 183 -3.28 2.45 14.57
N PHE A 184 -3.71 3.70 14.81
CA PHE A 184 -3.07 4.86 14.20
C PHE A 184 -1.65 5.07 14.72
N GLU A 185 -1.43 4.88 16.04
CA GLU A 185 -0.08 4.90 16.63
C GLU A 185 0.79 3.75 16.11
N ALA A 186 0.25 2.53 16.03
CA ALA A 186 0.96 1.38 15.48
C ALA A 186 1.37 1.63 14.02
N SER A 187 0.47 2.23 13.21
CA SER A 187 0.79 2.60 11.83
C SER A 187 1.88 3.67 11.76
N ALA A 188 1.81 4.68 12.61
CA ALA A 188 2.82 5.72 12.70
C ALA A 188 4.21 5.17 13.04
N ARG A 189 4.28 4.29 14.03
CA ARG A 189 5.51 3.60 14.42
C ARG A 189 6.08 2.78 13.26
N THR A 190 5.23 2.14 12.50
CA THR A 190 5.64 1.32 11.35
C THR A 190 6.19 2.18 10.22
N PHE A 191 5.55 3.31 9.87
CA PHE A 191 6.08 4.24 8.88
C PHE A 191 7.37 4.91 9.36
N GLY A 192 7.46 5.31 10.63
CA GLY A 192 8.71 5.82 11.22
C GLY A 192 9.83 4.78 11.13
N ARG A 193 9.55 3.52 11.47
CA ARG A 193 10.51 2.42 11.31
C ARG A 193 10.90 2.19 9.86
N PHE A 194 9.99 2.31 8.92
CA PHE A 194 10.27 2.23 7.49
C PHE A 194 11.27 3.28 7.06
N GLN A 195 11.08 4.55 7.48
CA GLN A 195 12.04 5.63 7.26
C GLN A 195 13.41 5.31 7.88
N ARG A 196 13.45 4.79 9.10
CA ARG A 196 14.67 4.39 9.80
C ARG A 196 15.42 3.28 9.06
N LEU A 197 14.72 2.24 8.65
CA LEU A 197 15.32 1.12 7.93
C LEU A 197 15.90 1.55 6.59
N LEU A 198 15.28 2.51 5.89
CA LEU A 198 15.75 3.06 4.62
C LEU A 198 16.79 4.17 4.79
N ASN A 199 17.10 4.57 6.02
CA ASN A 199 18.17 5.54 6.25
C ASN A 199 19.52 5.00 5.75
N GLY A 200 20.15 5.77 4.87
CA GLY A 200 21.39 5.39 4.17
C GLY A 200 21.18 4.65 2.85
N TYR A 201 19.94 4.45 2.40
CA TYR A 201 19.70 4.10 0.99
C TYR A 201 19.98 5.33 0.12
N PRO A 202 20.73 5.20 -1.00
CA PRO A 202 21.02 6.33 -1.89
C PRO A 202 19.76 6.71 -2.68
N ALA A 203 18.96 7.62 -2.11
CA ALA A 203 17.64 8.00 -2.65
C ALA A 203 17.70 8.49 -4.11
N GLU A 204 18.82 9.17 -4.48
CA GLU A 204 19.07 9.68 -5.82
C GLU A 204 19.21 8.60 -6.89
N THR A 205 19.36 7.34 -6.50
CA THR A 205 19.41 6.20 -7.45
C THR A 205 18.05 5.65 -7.83
N LEU A 206 17.00 6.07 -7.13
CA LEU A 206 15.63 5.65 -7.44
C LEU A 206 15.06 6.44 -8.62
N HIS A 207 14.25 5.77 -9.42
CA HIS A 207 13.47 6.39 -10.48
C HIS A 207 12.26 7.14 -9.91
N GLU A 208 11.93 8.29 -10.47
CA GLU A 208 10.63 8.93 -10.24
C GLU A 208 9.54 8.21 -11.05
N THR A 209 8.93 7.19 -10.48
CA THR A 209 7.91 6.37 -11.15
C THR A 209 6.65 7.16 -11.47
N ILE A 210 6.37 8.24 -10.74
CA ILE A 210 5.34 9.24 -11.03
C ILE A 210 6.00 10.63 -10.97
N PRO A 211 6.34 11.23 -12.13
CA PRO A 211 7.03 12.51 -12.16
C PRO A 211 6.27 13.62 -11.42
N ASN A 212 6.99 14.40 -10.62
CA ASN A 212 6.43 15.51 -9.83
C ASN A 212 5.31 15.07 -8.87
N PHE A 213 5.38 13.89 -8.28
CA PHE A 213 4.28 13.32 -7.48
C PHE A 213 3.87 14.24 -6.32
N HIS A 214 4.82 14.65 -5.47
CA HIS A 214 4.64 15.62 -4.38
C HIS A 214 5.38 16.94 -4.67
N ASN A 215 5.23 17.45 -5.88
CA ASN A 215 5.72 18.77 -6.26
C ASN A 215 4.56 19.78 -6.21
N THR A 216 4.37 20.41 -5.06
CA THR A 216 3.26 21.35 -4.84
C THR A 216 3.36 22.60 -5.73
N GLU A 217 4.58 23.00 -6.15
CA GLU A 217 4.75 24.08 -7.16
C GLU A 217 4.15 23.65 -8.53
N ASP A 218 4.41 22.43 -8.98
CA ASP A 218 3.85 21.90 -10.22
C ASP A 218 2.32 21.76 -10.13
N ARG A 219 1.81 21.33 -8.96
CA ARG A 219 0.36 21.27 -8.71
C ARG A 219 -0.28 22.66 -8.78
N LEU A 220 0.35 23.68 -8.20
CA LEU A 220 -0.09 25.07 -8.31
C LEU A 220 -0.08 25.56 -9.76
N ALA A 221 0.98 25.29 -10.52
CA ALA A 221 1.06 25.68 -11.94
C ALA A 221 -0.05 25.04 -12.79
N LYS A 222 -0.32 23.76 -12.59
CA LYS A 222 -1.43 23.03 -13.24
C LYS A 222 -2.79 23.62 -12.86
N PHE A 223 -2.98 23.93 -11.59
CA PHE A 223 -4.18 24.59 -11.09
C PHE A 223 -4.42 25.94 -11.76
N LEU A 224 -3.40 26.80 -11.81
CA LEU A 224 -3.52 28.11 -12.45
C LEU A 224 -3.85 27.99 -13.95
N THR A 225 -3.31 26.98 -14.60
CA THR A 225 -3.62 26.65 -16.00
C THR A 225 -5.09 26.23 -16.15
N ALA A 226 -5.61 25.39 -15.26
CA ALA A 226 -7.00 24.97 -15.27
C ALA A 226 -7.97 26.12 -15.01
N VAL A 227 -7.64 27.01 -14.05
CA VAL A 227 -8.42 28.25 -13.78
C VAL A 227 -8.46 29.14 -14.99
N ALA A 228 -7.32 29.38 -15.66
CA ALA A 228 -7.24 30.26 -16.84
C ALA A 228 -7.97 29.66 -18.06
N ALA A 229 -7.93 28.33 -18.21
CA ALA A 229 -8.61 27.65 -19.31
C ALA A 229 -10.13 27.60 -19.11
N ASP A 230 -10.59 27.47 -17.87
CA ASP A 230 -12.00 27.39 -17.44
C ASP A 230 -12.88 26.60 -18.44
N LYS A 231 -12.43 25.41 -18.83
CA LYS A 231 -13.00 24.59 -19.92
C LYS A 231 -14.51 24.37 -19.83
N LEU A 232 -15.03 24.34 -18.60
CA LEU A 232 -16.43 24.05 -18.32
C LEU A 232 -17.19 25.26 -17.76
N GLY A 233 -16.56 26.44 -17.64
CA GLY A 233 -17.15 27.65 -17.07
C GLY A 233 -17.43 27.57 -15.55
N ARG A 234 -16.73 26.66 -14.85
CA ARG A 234 -16.91 26.38 -13.41
C ARG A 234 -16.15 27.38 -12.52
N ALA A 235 -15.10 28.04 -13.04
CA ALA A 235 -14.23 28.90 -12.24
C ALA A 235 -14.98 30.05 -11.54
N LYS A 236 -16.01 30.62 -12.17
CA LYS A 236 -16.84 31.68 -11.58
C LYS A 236 -17.59 31.26 -10.34
N GLU A 237 -17.89 29.94 -10.19
CA GLU A 237 -18.70 29.37 -9.09
C GLU A 237 -17.84 29.02 -7.87
N VAL A 238 -16.51 28.93 -8.05
CA VAL A 238 -15.56 28.49 -7.03
C VAL A 238 -14.49 29.53 -6.74
N GLN A 239 -14.86 30.83 -6.86
CA GLN A 239 -13.94 31.95 -6.59
C GLN A 239 -13.37 31.95 -5.16
N PRO A 240 -14.13 31.60 -4.11
CA PRO A 240 -13.59 31.51 -2.76
C PRO A 240 -12.49 30.44 -2.64
N GLU A 241 -12.66 29.28 -3.27
CA GLU A 241 -11.70 28.18 -3.28
C GLU A 241 -10.44 28.54 -4.09
N ILE A 242 -10.62 29.23 -5.23
CA ILE A 242 -9.50 29.76 -6.02
C ILE A 242 -8.69 30.76 -5.17
N GLN A 243 -9.36 31.70 -4.52
CA GLN A 243 -8.69 32.70 -3.69
C GLN A 243 -7.96 32.06 -2.51
N PHE A 244 -8.54 31.02 -1.89
CA PHE A 244 -7.89 30.26 -0.82
C PHE A 244 -6.53 29.71 -1.24
N VAL A 245 -6.43 29.17 -2.45
CA VAL A 245 -5.17 28.67 -3.01
C VAL A 245 -4.20 29.80 -3.32
N LEU A 246 -4.69 30.91 -3.92
CA LEU A 246 -3.86 32.04 -4.29
C LEU A 246 -3.24 32.73 -3.06
N ASP A 247 -3.97 32.80 -1.96
CA ASP A 247 -3.47 33.35 -0.69
C ASP A 247 -2.32 32.52 -0.09
N ARG A 248 -2.25 31.23 -0.43
CA ARG A 248 -1.24 30.26 0.04
C ARG A 248 -0.21 29.86 -1.02
N ARG A 249 -0.16 30.58 -2.15
CA ARG A 249 0.77 30.28 -3.25
C ARG A 249 2.24 30.23 -2.83
N ALA A 250 2.63 31.06 -1.85
CA ALA A 250 4.00 31.11 -1.34
C ALA A 250 4.35 29.81 -0.55
N ASP A 251 3.37 29.21 0.09
CA ASP A 251 3.56 28.00 0.87
C ASP A 251 3.90 26.78 -0.01
N CYS A 252 3.41 26.79 -1.27
CA CYS A 252 3.62 25.68 -2.21
C CYS A 252 5.10 25.42 -2.54
N SER A 253 5.98 26.39 -2.32
CA SER A 253 7.43 26.24 -2.57
C SER A 253 8.27 26.01 -1.31
N VAL A 254 7.69 26.07 -0.11
CA VAL A 254 8.44 26.03 1.16
C VAL A 254 9.30 24.78 1.29
N ALA A 255 8.73 23.58 1.09
CA ALA A 255 9.46 22.34 1.24
C ALA A 255 10.51 22.12 0.13
N LEU A 256 10.17 22.47 -1.12
CA LEU A 256 11.10 22.35 -2.25
C LEU A 256 12.26 23.35 -2.15
N ASN A 257 12.02 24.56 -1.63
CA ASN A 257 13.09 25.49 -1.39
C ASN A 257 14.01 25.00 -0.27
N ALA A 258 13.46 24.47 0.83
CA ALA A 258 14.24 23.88 1.90
C ALA A 258 15.11 22.70 1.41
N LEU A 259 14.60 21.89 0.47
CA LEU A 259 15.40 20.85 -0.19
C LEU A 259 16.51 21.45 -1.07
N LYS A 260 16.19 22.42 -1.92
CA LYS A 260 17.16 23.10 -2.81
C LYS A 260 18.29 23.80 -2.03
N GLU A 261 17.96 24.34 -0.88
CA GLU A 261 18.90 25.01 0.03
C GLU A 261 19.69 24.03 0.93
N GLY A 262 19.38 22.75 0.87
CA GLY A 262 20.03 21.72 1.68
C GLY A 262 19.62 21.72 3.16
N VAL A 263 18.52 22.41 3.50
CA VAL A 263 17.93 22.40 4.84
C VAL A 263 17.24 21.09 5.13
N LEU A 264 16.45 20.58 4.18
CA LEU A 264 15.84 19.25 4.24
C LEU A 264 16.64 18.26 3.39
N PRO A 265 16.98 17.08 3.91
CA PRO A 265 17.64 16.05 3.14
C PRO A 265 16.67 15.34 2.20
N LEU A 266 17.18 14.86 1.05
CA LEU A 266 16.47 13.92 0.20
C LEU A 266 16.49 12.55 0.87
N ARG A 267 15.34 11.90 0.94
CA ARG A 267 15.18 10.56 1.51
C ARG A 267 14.44 9.63 0.55
N VAL A 268 14.37 8.36 0.91
CA VAL A 268 13.43 7.42 0.30
C VAL A 268 12.12 7.55 1.05
N THR A 269 11.04 7.87 0.36
CA THR A 269 9.71 8.07 0.92
C THR A 269 8.69 7.14 0.29
N HIS A 270 7.69 6.74 1.05
CA HIS A 270 6.61 5.88 0.58
C HIS A 270 5.62 6.64 -0.32
N ASN A 271 5.32 7.90 0.04
CA ASN A 271 4.45 8.85 -0.68
C ASN A 271 2.95 8.48 -0.78
N ASP A 272 2.51 7.42 -0.11
CA ASP A 272 1.09 7.07 0.04
C ASP A 272 0.88 6.38 1.41
N THR A 273 1.11 7.12 2.49
CA THR A 273 1.20 6.61 3.86
C THR A 273 -0.16 6.50 4.54
N LYS A 274 -1.04 5.70 3.94
CA LYS A 274 -2.36 5.40 4.50
C LYS A 274 -2.31 4.18 5.41
N LEU A 275 -3.20 4.12 6.40
CA LEU A 275 -3.32 2.99 7.31
C LEU A 275 -3.47 1.64 6.60
N ASN A 276 -4.21 1.60 5.49
CA ASN A 276 -4.40 0.38 4.70
C ASN A 276 -3.16 -0.08 3.92
N ASN A 277 -2.07 0.69 3.95
CA ASN A 277 -0.77 0.31 3.41
C ASN A 277 0.18 -0.28 4.48
N ILE A 278 -0.40 -0.72 5.61
CA ILE A 278 0.31 -1.44 6.67
C ILE A 278 -0.38 -2.77 6.97
N LEU A 279 0.42 -3.82 7.07
CA LEU A 279 -0.02 -5.10 7.62
C LEU A 279 0.13 -5.08 9.14
N ILE A 280 -0.99 -5.24 9.83
CA ILE A 280 -1.06 -5.37 11.28
C ILE A 280 -1.09 -6.85 11.64
N ASP A 281 -0.21 -7.29 12.50
CA ASP A 281 -0.19 -8.66 13.02
C ASP A 281 -1.40 -8.91 13.93
N ARG A 282 -2.06 -10.05 13.73
CA ARG A 282 -3.31 -10.37 14.45
C ARG A 282 -3.12 -10.68 15.93
N GLU A 283 -1.94 -11.10 16.33
CA GLU A 283 -1.67 -11.50 17.71
C GLU A 283 -1.13 -10.33 18.53
N SER A 284 -0.15 -9.61 17.99
CA SER A 284 0.47 -8.48 18.69
C SER A 284 -0.26 -7.15 18.50
N HIS A 285 -1.11 -7.03 17.48
CA HIS A 285 -1.74 -5.78 17.04
C HIS A 285 -0.74 -4.68 16.64
N GLU A 286 0.51 -5.05 16.39
CA GLU A 286 1.55 -4.14 15.90
C GLU A 286 1.61 -4.15 14.37
N GLY A 287 2.01 -3.00 13.79
CA GLY A 287 2.32 -2.94 12.37
C GLY A 287 3.65 -3.61 12.08
N ILE A 288 3.67 -4.54 11.14
CA ILE A 288 4.86 -5.34 10.86
C ILE A 288 5.45 -5.10 9.48
N CYS A 289 4.65 -4.77 8.48
CA CYS A 289 5.12 -4.60 7.11
C CYS A 289 4.40 -3.44 6.43
N VAL A 290 5.18 -2.57 5.78
CA VAL A 290 4.66 -1.56 4.86
C VAL A 290 4.48 -2.21 3.50
N ILE A 291 3.32 -2.00 2.88
CA ILE A 291 2.94 -2.56 1.57
C ILE A 291 2.62 -1.45 0.58
N ASP A 292 2.35 -1.81 -0.68
CA ASP A 292 2.06 -0.88 -1.78
C ASP A 292 3.21 0.11 -2.05
N LEU A 293 4.42 -0.46 -2.24
CA LEU A 293 5.67 0.29 -2.40
C LEU A 293 5.83 0.93 -3.79
N ASP A 294 4.79 0.97 -4.61
CA ASP A 294 4.85 1.40 -6.01
C ASP A 294 5.09 2.92 -6.16
N THR A 295 4.76 3.67 -5.13
CA THR A 295 5.00 5.11 -5.03
C THR A 295 6.29 5.45 -4.26
N THR A 296 7.10 4.43 -3.92
CA THR A 296 8.34 4.66 -3.18
C THR A 296 9.41 5.25 -4.09
N MET A 297 9.74 6.51 -3.85
CA MET A 297 10.58 7.36 -4.69
C MET A 297 11.45 8.27 -3.82
N PRO A 298 12.40 9.03 -4.43
CA PRO A 298 13.06 10.12 -3.72
C PRO A 298 12.02 11.16 -3.27
N GLY A 299 12.11 11.60 -2.02
CA GLY A 299 11.17 12.57 -1.46
C GLY A 299 11.63 13.15 -0.13
N LEU A 300 10.71 13.79 0.57
CA LEU A 300 10.93 14.39 1.88
C LEU A 300 10.18 13.59 2.96
N SER A 301 10.84 13.27 4.07
CA SER A 301 10.22 12.56 5.20
C SER A 301 8.94 13.22 5.70
N ILE A 302 8.87 14.54 5.61
CA ILE A 302 7.70 15.34 5.99
C ILE A 302 6.46 15.05 5.13
N ASN A 303 6.64 14.54 3.90
CA ASN A 303 5.51 14.18 3.02
C ASN A 303 4.83 12.92 3.55
N ASP A 304 5.61 11.88 3.94
CA ASP A 304 5.07 10.65 4.52
C ASP A 304 4.31 10.92 5.83
N PHE A 305 4.92 11.73 6.71
CA PHE A 305 4.24 12.18 7.93
C PHE A 305 2.96 12.94 7.59
N GLY A 306 3.05 13.90 6.66
CA GLY A 306 1.95 14.77 6.30
C GLY A 306 0.76 14.08 5.66
N ASP A 307 1.00 13.13 4.77
CA ASP A 307 -0.09 12.39 4.11
C ASP A 307 -0.86 11.52 5.12
N SER A 308 -0.16 10.91 6.07
CA SER A 308 -0.80 10.16 7.17
C SER A 308 -1.68 11.07 8.04
N ILE A 309 -1.18 12.27 8.41
CA ILE A 309 -1.96 13.24 9.20
C ILE A 309 -3.18 13.71 8.43
N ARG A 310 -3.03 14.07 7.16
CA ARG A 310 -4.13 14.45 6.28
C ARG A 310 -5.25 13.42 6.27
N PHE A 311 -4.88 12.16 6.16
CA PHE A 311 -5.83 11.06 6.06
C PHE A 311 -6.42 10.66 7.40
N GLY A 312 -5.61 10.60 8.48
CA GLY A 312 -5.97 9.93 9.72
C GLY A 312 -6.25 10.83 10.92
N ALA A 313 -5.82 12.09 10.93
CA ALA A 313 -6.03 13.01 12.06
C ALA A 313 -7.30 13.88 11.91
N ASN A 314 -8.32 13.34 11.25
CA ASN A 314 -9.60 13.98 11.00
C ASN A 314 -10.71 12.91 11.01
N HIS A 315 -11.86 13.20 11.60
CA HIS A 315 -12.98 12.27 11.73
C HIS A 315 -14.01 12.36 10.60
N SER A 316 -13.92 13.39 9.74
CA SER A 316 -14.86 13.57 8.64
C SER A 316 -14.52 12.69 7.44
N ALA A 317 -15.52 12.39 6.61
CA ALA A 317 -15.31 11.83 5.29
C ALA A 317 -14.50 12.81 4.42
N GLU A 318 -13.77 12.31 3.41
CA GLU A 318 -12.98 13.14 2.50
C GLU A 318 -13.85 14.11 1.69
N ASP A 319 -15.11 13.78 1.46
CA ASP A 319 -16.14 14.56 0.77
C ASP A 319 -17.25 15.09 1.69
N GLU A 320 -16.94 15.35 2.98
CA GLU A 320 -17.91 15.87 3.95
C GLU A 320 -18.41 17.26 3.53
N LYS A 321 -19.74 17.38 3.38
CA LYS A 321 -20.39 18.62 2.97
C LYS A 321 -20.56 19.61 4.11
N ASP A 322 -20.73 19.10 5.33
CA ASP A 322 -20.82 19.91 6.53
C ASP A 322 -19.42 20.22 7.07
N LEU A 323 -18.85 21.32 6.59
CA LEU A 323 -17.50 21.73 6.95
C LEU A 323 -17.32 22.04 8.46
N SER A 324 -18.40 22.18 9.23
CA SER A 324 -18.31 22.34 10.69
C SER A 324 -17.80 21.07 11.38
N LYS A 325 -17.89 19.91 10.72
CA LYS A 325 -17.36 18.63 11.21
C LYS A 325 -15.90 18.38 10.85
N VAL A 326 -15.36 19.18 9.92
CA VAL A 326 -13.99 19.04 9.43
C VAL A 326 -13.06 19.83 10.32
N ASN A 327 -12.21 19.13 11.05
CA ASN A 327 -11.20 19.71 11.92
C ASN A 327 -10.02 18.77 12.13
N LEU A 328 -8.86 19.35 12.46
CA LEU A 328 -7.71 18.58 12.93
C LEU A 328 -7.99 18.11 14.37
N ASP A 329 -7.92 16.81 14.60
CA ASP A 329 -7.88 16.23 15.94
C ASP A 329 -6.45 16.23 16.46
N LEU A 330 -6.14 17.16 17.39
CA LEU A 330 -4.80 17.27 18.00
C LEU A 330 -4.43 16.01 18.81
N GLY A 331 -5.42 15.28 19.36
CA GLY A 331 -5.15 14.03 20.05
C GLY A 331 -4.65 12.94 19.08
N LEU A 332 -5.29 12.81 17.91
CA LEU A 332 -4.82 11.90 16.86
C LEU A 332 -3.49 12.37 16.25
N TYR A 333 -3.32 13.68 16.05
CA TYR A 333 -2.03 14.26 15.64
C TYR A 333 -0.90 13.91 16.62
N GLU A 334 -1.15 14.05 17.93
CA GLU A 334 -0.20 13.69 18.99
C GLU A 334 0.13 12.22 19.00
N VAL A 335 -0.89 11.36 18.93
CA VAL A 335 -0.73 9.90 18.89
C VAL A 335 0.13 9.47 17.71
N PHE A 336 -0.16 10.02 16.51
CA PHE A 336 0.63 9.72 15.32
C PHE A 336 2.06 10.24 15.44
N THR A 337 2.25 11.49 15.87
CA THR A 337 3.57 12.11 16.06
C THR A 337 4.45 11.28 16.99
N ARG A 338 3.90 10.87 18.15
CA ARG A 338 4.58 10.01 19.09
C ARG A 338 5.04 8.68 18.46
N GLY A 339 4.11 7.98 17.80
CA GLY A 339 4.43 6.71 17.16
C GLY A 339 5.46 6.86 16.04
N PHE A 340 5.31 7.86 15.18
CA PHE A 340 6.22 8.11 14.05
C PHE A 340 7.64 8.41 14.53
N LEU A 341 7.80 9.31 15.49
CA LEU A 341 9.11 9.66 16.06
C LEU A 341 9.73 8.49 16.81
N GLN A 342 8.94 7.72 17.55
CA GLN A 342 9.41 6.49 18.17
C GLN A 342 9.92 5.48 17.14
N GLY A 343 9.23 5.30 16.03
CA GLY A 343 9.66 4.41 14.95
C GLY A 343 10.88 4.92 14.20
N ALA A 344 10.95 6.22 13.98
CA ALA A 344 12.09 6.88 13.32
C ALA A 344 13.38 6.85 14.17
N ASP A 345 13.26 6.74 15.49
CA ASP A 345 14.37 6.47 16.42
C ASP A 345 15.58 7.39 16.18
N GLY A 346 15.35 8.70 16.16
CA GLY A 346 16.39 9.74 16.09
C GLY A 346 17.07 9.93 14.73
N ILE A 347 16.57 9.33 13.62
CA ILE A 347 17.17 9.54 12.29
C ILE A 347 16.81 10.86 11.63
N LEU A 348 15.77 11.54 12.12
CA LEU A 348 15.34 12.81 11.57
C LEU A 348 16.23 13.93 12.07
N THR A 349 16.59 14.87 11.19
CA THR A 349 17.32 16.07 11.53
C THR A 349 16.43 17.06 12.30
N GLU A 350 17.04 18.01 13.00
CA GLU A 350 16.28 19.10 13.67
C GLU A 350 15.38 19.85 12.67
N ALA A 351 15.89 20.09 11.46
CA ALA A 351 15.11 20.72 10.39
C ALA A 351 13.91 19.88 9.97
N GLU A 352 14.08 18.57 9.82
CA GLU A 352 12.94 17.68 9.48
C GLU A 352 11.88 17.70 10.60
N LEU A 353 12.28 17.67 11.87
CA LEU A 353 11.37 17.79 13.01
C LEU A 353 10.60 19.13 13.00
N GLU A 354 11.28 20.23 12.74
CA GLU A 354 10.65 21.56 12.63
C GLU A 354 9.66 21.62 11.45
N TYR A 355 9.92 20.89 10.37
CA TYR A 355 9.07 20.89 9.18
C TYR A 355 7.94 19.83 9.20
N LEU A 356 7.82 18.95 10.20
CA LEU A 356 6.72 17.97 10.27
C LEU A 356 5.32 18.63 10.23
N PRO A 357 5.03 19.71 10.99
CA PRO A 357 3.75 20.41 10.87
C PRO A 357 3.51 21.02 9.48
N TRP A 358 4.58 21.50 8.83
CA TRP A 358 4.52 21.96 7.44
C TRP A 358 4.16 20.82 6.49
N GLY A 359 4.71 19.63 6.70
CA GLY A 359 4.38 18.43 5.90
C GLY A 359 2.89 18.13 5.95
N ALA A 360 2.29 18.13 7.15
CA ALA A 360 0.85 17.92 7.31
C ALA A 360 0.01 18.96 6.55
N ARG A 361 0.36 20.23 6.69
CA ARG A 361 -0.33 21.34 6.02
C ARG A 361 -0.15 21.30 4.51
N LEU A 362 1.08 21.02 4.01
CA LEU A 362 1.39 20.98 2.58
C LEU A 362 0.70 19.80 1.87
N MET A 363 0.74 18.60 2.44
CA MET A 363 0.08 17.45 1.82
C MET A 363 -1.43 17.65 1.75
N THR A 364 -2.01 18.27 2.77
CA THR A 364 -3.44 18.60 2.78
C THR A 364 -3.76 19.67 1.73
N LEU A 365 -2.96 20.75 1.64
CA LEU A 365 -3.13 21.81 0.63
C LEU A 365 -2.98 21.26 -0.79
N GLU A 366 -1.93 20.47 -1.03
CA GLU A 366 -1.69 19.83 -2.33
C GLU A 366 -2.85 18.95 -2.77
N CYS A 367 -3.37 18.11 -1.87
CA CYS A 367 -4.52 17.27 -2.15
C CYS A 367 -5.76 18.09 -2.51
N GLY A 368 -6.04 19.16 -1.77
CA GLY A 368 -7.13 20.09 -2.07
C GLY A 368 -6.98 20.79 -3.42
N ILE A 369 -5.76 21.25 -3.76
CA ILE A 369 -5.44 21.82 -5.07
C ILE A 369 -5.69 20.80 -6.18
N ARG A 370 -5.28 19.53 -6.01
CA ARG A 370 -5.49 18.46 -7.01
C ARG A 370 -6.96 18.19 -7.24
N PHE A 371 -7.79 18.11 -6.20
CA PHE A 371 -9.23 17.94 -6.33
C PHE A 371 -9.90 19.11 -7.05
N LEU A 372 -9.54 20.34 -6.69
CA LEU A 372 -10.10 21.52 -7.35
C LEU A 372 -9.65 21.64 -8.82
N THR A 373 -8.42 21.27 -9.12
CA THR A 373 -7.90 21.23 -10.50
C THR A 373 -8.69 20.26 -11.33
N ASP A 374 -8.91 19.04 -10.82
CA ASP A 374 -9.66 18.00 -11.53
C ASP A 374 -11.14 18.38 -11.72
N TYR A 375 -11.76 19.02 -10.72
CA TYR A 375 -13.10 19.60 -10.85
C TYR A 375 -13.18 20.61 -11.98
N LEU A 376 -12.21 21.54 -12.09
CA LEU A 376 -12.15 22.55 -13.14
C LEU A 376 -11.89 21.92 -14.54
N ASP A 377 -11.11 20.84 -14.58
CA ASP A 377 -10.78 20.12 -15.82
C ASP A 377 -11.85 19.12 -16.27
N GLY A 378 -12.87 18.83 -15.43
CA GLY A 378 -14.03 18.01 -15.80
C GLY A 378 -14.07 16.62 -15.15
N ASP A 379 -13.46 16.44 -13.99
CA ASP A 379 -13.50 15.23 -13.19
C ASP A 379 -12.94 14.00 -13.93
N ASN A 380 -11.76 14.14 -14.51
CA ASN A 380 -11.15 13.13 -15.38
C ASN A 380 -10.11 12.26 -14.69
N TYR A 381 -9.53 12.72 -13.58
CA TYR A 381 -8.46 12.03 -12.89
C TYR A 381 -8.96 11.19 -11.70
N PHE A 382 -9.73 11.81 -10.80
CA PHE A 382 -10.30 11.10 -9.66
C PHE A 382 -11.67 10.51 -10.00
N HIS A 383 -11.87 9.26 -9.59
CA HIS A 383 -13.21 8.67 -9.71
C HIS A 383 -14.21 9.44 -8.84
N VAL A 384 -15.33 9.85 -9.43
CA VAL A 384 -16.43 10.54 -8.75
C VAL A 384 -17.70 9.70 -8.79
N CYS A 385 -18.42 9.66 -7.67
CA CYS A 385 -19.70 8.96 -7.53
C CYS A 385 -20.90 9.89 -7.78
N TYR A 386 -20.67 11.21 -7.70
CA TYR A 386 -21.69 12.23 -7.94
C TYR A 386 -21.02 13.52 -8.48
N PRO A 387 -21.80 14.36 -9.19
CA PRO A 387 -21.31 15.68 -9.59
C PRO A 387 -20.84 16.49 -8.37
N GLU A 388 -19.79 17.29 -8.54
CA GLU A 388 -19.21 18.14 -7.48
C GLU A 388 -18.45 17.41 -6.37
N GLN A 389 -18.32 16.07 -6.42
CA GLN A 389 -17.59 15.33 -5.36
C GLN A 389 -16.15 15.83 -5.19
N ASN A 390 -15.45 16.15 -6.28
CA ASN A 390 -14.10 16.71 -6.20
C ASN A 390 -14.09 18.15 -5.61
N LEU A 391 -15.16 18.92 -5.82
CA LEU A 391 -15.33 20.21 -5.16
C LEU A 391 -15.56 20.04 -3.65
N ASP A 392 -16.43 19.12 -3.23
CA ASP A 392 -16.64 18.81 -1.82
C ASP A 392 -15.34 18.32 -1.15
N ARG A 393 -14.59 17.43 -1.82
CA ARG A 393 -13.27 16.98 -1.37
C ARG A 393 -12.29 18.14 -1.21
N SER A 394 -12.24 19.05 -2.18
CA SER A 394 -11.32 20.20 -2.10
C SER A 394 -11.67 21.12 -0.92
N ARG A 395 -12.96 21.37 -0.69
CA ARG A 395 -13.45 22.16 0.44
C ARG A 395 -13.10 21.55 1.78
N THR A 396 -13.24 20.23 1.90
CA THR A 396 -12.82 19.48 3.09
C THR A 396 -11.32 19.66 3.36
N GLN A 397 -10.48 19.50 2.34
CA GLN A 397 -9.02 19.70 2.49
C GLN A 397 -8.70 21.14 2.86
N PHE A 398 -9.30 22.13 2.22
CA PHE A 398 -9.04 23.55 2.54
C PHE A 398 -9.51 23.93 3.93
N LYS A 399 -10.63 23.38 4.39
CA LYS A 399 -11.08 23.58 5.77
C LYS A 399 -10.09 22.97 6.77
N LEU A 400 -9.54 21.79 6.46
CA LEU A 400 -8.53 21.13 7.29
C LEU A 400 -7.22 21.94 7.32
N VAL A 401 -6.76 22.47 6.16
CA VAL A 401 -5.61 23.38 6.10
C VAL A 401 -5.83 24.59 6.99
N TRP A 402 -7.00 25.24 6.87
CA TRP A 402 -7.32 26.40 7.69
C TRP A 402 -7.29 26.05 9.20
N ASP A 403 -7.81 24.90 9.59
CA ASP A 403 -7.82 24.46 10.99
C ASP A 403 -6.39 24.17 11.50
N MET A 404 -5.54 23.55 10.67
CA MET A 404 -4.11 23.35 10.97
C MET A 404 -3.39 24.69 11.17
N GLU A 405 -3.70 25.70 10.38
CA GLU A 405 -3.12 27.04 10.52
C GLU A 405 -3.47 27.71 11.86
N GLN A 406 -4.70 27.50 12.34
CA GLN A 406 -5.11 28.01 13.66
C GLN A 406 -4.44 27.28 14.83
N ARG A 407 -3.93 26.07 14.61
CA ARG A 407 -3.33 25.18 15.62
C ARG A 407 -1.85 24.92 15.37
N PHE A 408 -1.24 25.72 14.49
CA PHE A 408 0.11 25.45 14.00
C PHE A 408 1.16 25.41 15.11
N GLU A 409 1.05 26.30 16.10
CA GLU A 409 1.92 26.32 17.29
C GLU A 409 1.70 25.08 18.15
N ASP A 410 0.45 24.67 18.38
CA ASP A 410 0.14 23.45 19.13
C ASP A 410 0.75 22.21 18.44
N MET A 411 0.72 22.15 17.10
CA MET A 411 1.34 21.07 16.31
C MET A 411 2.86 21.05 16.51
N HIS A 412 3.53 22.21 16.52
CA HIS A 412 4.96 22.31 16.82
C HIS A 412 5.31 21.86 18.25
N GLU A 413 4.54 22.32 19.24
CA GLU A 413 4.76 21.92 20.63
C GLU A 413 4.61 20.41 20.83
N ILE A 414 3.67 19.77 20.12
CA ILE A 414 3.52 18.31 20.13
C ILE A 414 4.77 17.65 19.54
N VAL A 415 5.29 18.12 18.40
CA VAL A 415 6.53 17.55 17.83
C VAL A 415 7.69 17.72 18.80
N LYS A 416 7.91 18.91 19.36
CA LYS A 416 8.98 19.16 20.35
C LYS A 416 8.88 18.25 21.57
N LYS A 417 7.68 17.93 22.02
CA LYS A 417 7.44 17.04 23.17
C LYS A 417 8.00 15.65 22.97
N TYR A 418 8.01 15.14 21.72
CA TYR A 418 8.43 13.78 21.38
C TYR A 418 9.73 13.72 20.57
N ALA A 419 10.28 14.86 20.16
CA ALA A 419 11.62 14.95 19.58
C ALA A 419 12.67 14.58 20.64
N ILE A 420 13.46 13.55 20.38
CA ILE A 420 14.52 13.04 21.25
C ILE A 420 15.87 13.41 20.66
#